data_d70f48b9e5a506ebbf80e7df019625b7
#
_entry.id   d70f48b9e5a506ebbf80e7df019625b7
#
_cell.length_a   1.000
_cell.length_b   1.000
_cell.length_c   1.000
_cell.angle_alpha   90.00
_cell.angle_beta   90.00
_cell.angle_gamma   90.00
#
_symmetry.space_group_name_H-M   'P 1'
#
loop_
_entity.id
_entity.type
_entity.pdbx_description
1 polymer ?
#
loop_
_entity_poly.entity_id
_entity_poly.type
_entity_poly.pdbx_seq_one_letter_code
_entity_poly.pdbx_strand_id
1 'polypeptide(L)'
;TNQFDKVATELGSSVIYCHHHSKGSQGGKKSMDRASGSGVFARDPDALIDLVELEVSEELLTQRLNQAACEVYKQALQERNNAYYQQNVGLDDLLSPAQMRTHFEKGIPDVMARAPYTDKLEEARNKIQIATAWRVEGTLREFAKFKPVNMWFSYPVHTLDETGVLADIQLEDDKPGWMKAKEIRKKNAKEDKKQKLIEFDEAIENANFGEPPSKED
;
A
#
# COMPACT_ATOMS: atom_id res chain seq x y z
N THR A 1 31.23 -6.08 -29.47
CA THR A 1 30.45 -4.84 -29.48
C THR A 1 29.01 -5.22 -29.42
N ASN A 2 28.32 -4.65 -28.42
CA ASN A 2 26.89 -4.90 -28.23
C ASN A 2 26.12 -4.34 -29.43
N GLN A 3 25.12 -5.06 -29.91
CA GLN A 3 24.29 -4.63 -31.04
C GLN A 3 23.61 -3.29 -30.76
N PHE A 4 23.23 -3.04 -29.52
CA PHE A 4 22.61 -1.79 -29.10
C PHE A 4 23.57 -0.58 -29.21
N ASP A 5 24.83 -0.77 -28.83
CA ASP A 5 25.87 0.28 -28.98
C ASP A 5 26.09 0.64 -30.46
N LYS A 6 26.03 -0.37 -31.32
CA LYS A 6 26.14 -0.15 -32.75
C LYS A 6 24.96 0.69 -33.26
N VAL A 7 23.74 0.32 -32.90
CA VAL A 7 22.53 1.06 -33.29
C VAL A 7 22.57 2.50 -32.74
N ALA A 8 22.93 2.67 -31.47
CA ALA A 8 23.03 3.98 -30.83
C ALA A 8 24.06 4.88 -31.55
N THR A 9 25.23 4.30 -31.89
CA THR A 9 26.30 5.02 -32.58
C THR A 9 25.94 5.37 -34.03
N GLU A 10 25.35 4.43 -34.77
CA GLU A 10 24.97 4.64 -36.16
C GLU A 10 23.82 5.63 -36.34
N LEU A 11 22.87 5.65 -35.39
CA LEU A 11 21.70 6.52 -35.43
C LEU A 11 21.87 7.82 -34.63
N GLY A 12 22.94 7.96 -33.86
CA GLY A 12 23.13 9.08 -32.93
C GLY A 12 22.01 9.19 -31.88
N SER A 13 21.48 8.05 -31.42
CA SER A 13 20.31 7.95 -30.55
C SER A 13 20.60 7.22 -29.24
N SER A 14 19.77 7.44 -28.23
CA SER A 14 19.76 6.62 -27.02
C SER A 14 18.83 5.43 -27.20
N VAL A 15 19.24 4.26 -26.72
CA VAL A 15 18.43 3.04 -26.75
C VAL A 15 17.93 2.74 -25.35
N ILE A 16 16.60 2.68 -25.18
CA ILE A 16 15.94 2.28 -23.93
C ILE A 16 15.23 0.96 -24.19
N TYR A 17 15.50 -0.04 -23.36
CA TYR A 17 14.81 -1.32 -23.42
C TYR A 17 14.33 -1.75 -22.04
N CYS A 18 13.20 -2.46 -22.00
CA CYS A 18 12.61 -2.99 -20.80
C CYS A 18 12.81 -4.51 -20.74
N HIS A 19 13.08 -4.99 -19.54
CA HIS A 19 13.28 -6.41 -19.29
C HIS A 19 12.63 -6.80 -17.96
N HIS A 20 12.06 -8.01 -17.90
CA HIS A 20 11.52 -8.53 -16.64
C HIS A 20 12.65 -9.01 -15.73
N HIS A 21 12.45 -8.88 -14.43
CA HIS A 21 13.34 -9.47 -13.44
C HIS A 21 13.33 -11.01 -13.53
N SER A 22 14.43 -11.62 -13.12
CA SER A 22 14.49 -13.08 -12.95
C SER A 22 13.44 -13.55 -11.95
N LYS A 23 12.93 -14.77 -12.14
CA LYS A 23 11.99 -15.38 -11.18
C LYS A 23 12.62 -15.49 -9.79
N GLY A 24 11.81 -15.32 -8.77
CA GLY A 24 12.19 -15.40 -7.36
C GLY A 24 12.28 -14.03 -6.68
N SER A 25 12.63 -14.07 -5.39
CA SER A 25 12.73 -12.89 -4.56
C SER A 25 13.78 -11.90 -5.08
N GLN A 26 13.45 -10.62 -5.10
CA GLN A 26 14.26 -9.56 -5.69
C GLN A 26 14.95 -8.66 -4.64
N GLY A 27 14.55 -8.76 -3.37
CA GLY A 27 15.00 -7.84 -2.34
C GLY A 27 16.49 -7.90 -2.05
N GLY A 28 17.06 -9.09 -1.86
CA GLY A 28 18.49 -9.25 -1.58
C GLY A 28 19.41 -9.17 -2.79
N LYS A 29 18.87 -9.02 -4.00
CA LYS A 29 19.67 -8.92 -5.22
C LYS A 29 20.04 -7.47 -5.49
N LYS A 30 21.29 -7.27 -5.91
CA LYS A 30 21.70 -5.97 -6.48
C LYS A 30 20.99 -5.76 -7.82
N SER A 31 20.82 -4.51 -8.22
CA SER A 31 20.21 -4.13 -9.51
C SER A 31 20.79 -4.92 -10.68
N MET A 32 22.09 -5.09 -10.74
CA MET A 32 22.76 -5.89 -11.78
C MET A 32 22.41 -7.38 -11.76
N ASP A 33 22.04 -7.94 -10.62
CA ASP A 33 21.73 -9.35 -10.44
C ASP A 33 20.23 -9.65 -10.66
N ARG A 34 19.38 -8.61 -10.66
CA ARG A 34 17.94 -8.73 -10.91
C ARG A 34 17.62 -8.98 -12.37
N ALA A 35 18.43 -8.46 -13.28
CA ALA A 35 18.27 -8.70 -14.71
C ALA A 35 18.41 -10.20 -15.01
N SER A 36 17.37 -10.82 -15.56
CA SER A 36 17.40 -12.22 -15.94
C SER A 36 18.16 -12.39 -17.26
N GLY A 37 18.98 -13.43 -17.36
CA GLY A 37 19.67 -13.76 -18.58
C GLY A 37 21.19 -13.69 -18.48
N SER A 38 21.86 -13.46 -19.61
CA SER A 38 23.31 -13.38 -19.60
C SER A 38 23.75 -12.11 -18.87
N GLY A 39 24.81 -12.21 -18.07
CA GLY A 39 25.39 -11.06 -17.37
C GLY A 39 25.81 -9.88 -18.26
N VAL A 40 25.71 -10.07 -19.58
CA VAL A 40 25.94 -9.04 -20.59
C VAL A 40 24.90 -7.91 -20.50
N PHE A 41 23.61 -8.25 -20.31
CA PHE A 41 22.55 -7.25 -20.18
C PHE A 41 22.69 -6.34 -18.94
N ALA A 42 23.36 -6.83 -17.91
CA ALA A 42 23.57 -6.06 -16.69
C ALA A 42 24.85 -5.21 -16.70
N ARG A 43 25.80 -5.53 -17.60
CA ARG A 43 27.12 -4.87 -17.64
C ARG A 43 27.25 -3.79 -18.68
N ASP A 44 26.47 -3.85 -19.76
CA ASP A 44 26.60 -2.95 -20.90
C ASP A 44 25.81 -1.63 -20.76
N PRO A 45 24.62 -1.56 -20.13
CA PRO A 45 23.87 -0.32 -20.03
C PRO A 45 24.61 0.77 -19.24
N ASP A 46 24.50 2.02 -19.68
CA ASP A 46 25.02 3.18 -18.93
C ASP A 46 24.16 3.49 -17.72
N ALA A 47 22.86 3.15 -17.77
CA ALA A 47 21.92 3.25 -16.70
C ALA A 47 21.06 2.00 -16.59
N LEU A 48 20.98 1.41 -15.40
CA LEU A 48 20.07 0.34 -15.06
C LEU A 48 19.12 0.85 -14.00
N ILE A 49 17.82 0.85 -14.31
CA ILE A 49 16.77 1.31 -13.40
C ILE A 49 15.82 0.15 -13.11
N ASP A 50 15.66 -0.18 -11.85
CA ASP A 50 14.76 -1.21 -11.37
C ASP A 50 13.49 -0.61 -10.78
N LEU A 51 12.36 -1.17 -11.15
CA LEU A 51 11.08 -0.98 -10.48
C LEU A 51 10.80 -2.22 -9.64
N VAL A 52 10.78 -2.07 -8.32
CA VAL A 52 10.53 -3.16 -7.39
C VAL A 52 9.24 -2.90 -6.65
N GLU A 53 8.29 -3.84 -6.74
CA GLU A 53 7.05 -3.77 -5.99
C GLU A 53 7.32 -3.98 -4.50
N LEU A 54 6.68 -3.17 -3.66
CA LEU A 54 6.78 -3.23 -2.20
C LEU A 54 5.52 -3.86 -1.63
N GLU A 55 5.68 -4.81 -0.73
CA GLU A 55 4.55 -5.34 0.04
C GLU A 55 4.11 -4.34 1.11
N VAL A 56 2.90 -3.85 0.98
CA VAL A 56 2.28 -2.94 1.95
C VAL A 56 1.59 -3.75 3.04
N SER A 57 1.95 -3.51 4.31
CA SER A 57 1.29 -4.19 5.42
C SER A 57 -0.15 -3.72 5.62
N GLU A 58 -0.99 -4.58 6.20
CA GLU A 58 -2.38 -4.22 6.54
C GLU A 58 -2.45 -3.03 7.49
N GLU A 59 -1.49 -2.93 8.41
CA GLU A 59 -1.40 -1.83 9.35
C GLU A 59 -1.16 -0.49 8.62
N LEU A 60 -0.24 -0.47 7.64
CA LEU A 60 0.05 0.72 6.85
C LEU A 60 -1.13 1.10 5.97
N LEU A 61 -1.78 0.12 5.35
CA LEU A 61 -2.99 0.33 4.56
C LEU A 61 -4.11 0.94 5.42
N THR A 62 -4.33 0.39 6.61
CA THR A 62 -5.31 0.90 7.58
C THR A 62 -5.00 2.34 7.99
N GLN A 63 -3.73 2.66 8.25
CA GLN A 63 -3.30 4.00 8.59
C GLN A 63 -3.61 5.00 7.47
N ARG A 64 -3.33 4.64 6.21
CA ARG A 64 -3.67 5.48 5.06
C ARG A 64 -5.16 5.69 4.89
N LEU A 65 -5.95 4.63 5.05
CA LEU A 65 -7.42 4.72 5.01
C LEU A 65 -7.97 5.65 6.08
N ASN A 66 -7.43 5.56 7.29
CA ASN A 66 -7.80 6.42 8.40
C ASN A 66 -7.45 7.89 8.14
N GLN A 67 -6.25 8.14 7.62
CA GLN A 67 -5.81 9.49 7.27
C GLN A 67 -6.68 10.10 6.16
N ALA A 68 -6.97 9.34 5.11
CA ALA A 68 -7.85 9.80 4.04
C ALA A 68 -9.27 10.11 4.52
N ALA A 69 -9.80 9.29 5.44
CA ALA A 69 -11.11 9.55 6.04
C ALA A 69 -11.10 10.86 6.86
N CYS A 70 -10.08 11.09 7.68
CA CYS A 70 -9.95 12.33 8.44
C CYS A 70 -9.87 13.55 7.52
N GLU A 71 -9.12 13.46 6.42
CA GLU A 71 -8.98 14.56 5.46
C GLU A 71 -10.30 14.89 4.74
N VAL A 72 -11.08 13.88 4.33
CA VAL A 72 -12.40 14.09 3.73
C VAL A 72 -13.36 14.76 4.72
N TYR A 73 -13.39 14.30 5.98
CA TYR A 73 -14.23 14.90 7.00
C TYR A 73 -13.82 16.35 7.31
N LYS A 74 -12.53 16.61 7.41
CA LYS A 74 -11.95 17.94 7.59
C LYS A 74 -12.38 18.87 6.45
N GLN A 75 -12.18 18.45 5.20
CA GLN A 75 -12.57 19.20 4.02
C GLN A 75 -14.08 19.53 4.05
N ALA A 76 -14.92 18.55 4.36
CA ALA A 76 -16.36 18.74 4.45
C ALA A 76 -16.74 19.81 5.49
N LEU A 77 -16.15 19.75 6.67
CA LEU A 77 -16.39 20.73 7.74
C LEU A 77 -15.91 22.13 7.35
N GLN A 78 -14.73 22.24 6.75
CA GLN A 78 -14.20 23.52 6.29
C GLN A 78 -15.07 24.15 5.19
N GLU A 79 -15.57 23.35 4.25
CA GLU A 79 -16.40 23.83 3.15
C GLU A 79 -17.83 24.18 3.58
N ARG A 80 -18.42 23.43 4.52
CA ARG A 80 -19.84 23.55 4.88
C ARG A 80 -20.09 24.30 6.17
N ASN A 81 -19.19 24.18 7.14
CA ASN A 81 -19.34 24.81 8.45
C ASN A 81 -17.97 25.10 9.08
N ASN A 82 -17.22 26.01 8.48
CA ASN A 82 -15.89 26.37 8.95
C ASN A 82 -15.90 26.95 10.38
N ALA A 83 -16.97 27.63 10.78
CA ALA A 83 -17.08 28.15 12.14
C ALA A 83 -17.12 27.01 13.17
N TYR A 84 -17.89 25.95 12.89
CA TYR A 84 -17.91 24.76 13.74
C TYR A 84 -16.51 24.09 13.77
N TYR A 85 -15.86 23.95 12.63
CA TYR A 85 -14.53 23.34 12.52
C TYR A 85 -13.53 24.08 13.42
N GLN A 86 -13.44 25.39 13.29
CA GLN A 86 -12.49 26.21 14.06
C GLN A 86 -12.74 26.18 15.58
N GLN A 87 -13.99 26.02 16.01
CA GLN A 87 -14.36 26.06 17.41
C GLN A 87 -14.29 24.70 18.11
N ASN A 88 -14.49 23.61 17.38
CA ASN A 88 -14.75 22.29 17.99
C ASN A 88 -13.75 21.21 17.62
N VAL A 89 -12.94 21.37 16.56
CA VAL A 89 -11.99 20.34 16.10
C VAL A 89 -10.60 20.66 16.61
N GLY A 90 -10.09 19.79 17.47
CA GLY A 90 -8.72 19.86 18.01
C GLY A 90 -7.71 19.13 17.10
N LEU A 91 -6.42 19.33 17.38
CA LEU A 91 -5.34 18.66 16.63
C LEU A 91 -5.39 17.14 16.80
N ASP A 92 -5.74 16.66 17.99
CA ASP A 92 -5.83 15.22 18.28
C ASP A 92 -6.99 14.56 17.53
N ASP A 93 -8.08 15.30 17.29
CA ASP A 93 -9.25 14.82 16.56
C ASP A 93 -8.89 14.50 15.11
N LEU A 94 -7.96 15.26 14.51
CA LEU A 94 -7.49 15.07 13.12
C LEU A 94 -6.78 13.73 12.91
N LEU A 95 -6.35 13.08 13.98
CA LEU A 95 -5.71 11.76 13.93
C LEU A 95 -6.70 10.61 14.18
N SER A 96 -7.94 10.92 14.56
CA SER A 96 -8.96 9.92 14.92
C SER A 96 -10.14 9.95 13.94
N PRO A 97 -10.27 8.96 13.05
CA PRO A 97 -11.41 8.88 12.11
C PRO A 97 -12.76 8.84 12.81
N ALA A 98 -12.83 8.22 14.00
CA ALA A 98 -14.06 8.13 14.77
C ALA A 98 -14.49 9.49 15.32
N GLN A 99 -13.54 10.27 15.84
CA GLN A 99 -13.81 11.63 16.34
C GLN A 99 -14.16 12.56 15.18
N MET A 100 -13.38 12.53 14.10
CA MET A 100 -13.64 13.33 12.90
C MET A 100 -15.01 13.00 12.29
N ARG A 101 -15.42 11.75 12.27
CA ARG A 101 -16.76 11.35 11.85
C ARG A 101 -17.84 11.95 12.75
N THR A 102 -17.61 11.94 14.06
CA THR A 102 -18.55 12.54 15.03
C THR A 102 -18.68 14.06 14.79
N HIS A 103 -17.56 14.75 14.57
CA HIS A 103 -17.58 16.18 14.22
C HIS A 103 -18.28 16.44 12.87
N PHE A 104 -18.05 15.59 11.88
CA PHE A 104 -18.71 15.67 10.57
C PHE A 104 -20.24 15.54 10.71
N GLU A 105 -20.73 14.58 11.50
CA GLU A 105 -22.15 14.36 11.72
C GLU A 105 -22.80 15.51 12.53
N LYS A 106 -22.11 16.07 13.52
CA LYS A 106 -22.58 17.19 14.33
C LYS A 106 -22.50 18.54 13.60
N GLY A 107 -21.41 18.76 12.89
CA GLY A 107 -21.16 20.02 12.19
C GLY A 107 -22.00 20.19 10.92
N ILE A 108 -22.43 19.06 10.31
CA ILE A 108 -23.29 19.02 9.13
C ILE A 108 -24.48 18.09 9.41
N PRO A 109 -25.52 18.53 10.13
CA PRO A 109 -26.64 17.67 10.52
C PRO A 109 -27.45 17.14 9.34
N ASP A 110 -27.53 17.92 8.25
CA ASP A 110 -28.29 17.54 7.05
C ASP A 110 -27.60 16.37 6.31
N VAL A 111 -28.32 15.25 6.22
CA VAL A 111 -27.86 14.03 5.56
C VAL A 111 -27.60 14.26 4.06
N MET A 112 -28.44 15.04 3.40
CA MET A 112 -28.29 15.33 1.96
C MET A 112 -27.04 16.19 1.70
N ALA A 113 -26.71 17.11 2.60
CA ALA A 113 -25.49 17.89 2.53
C ALA A 113 -24.21 17.06 2.76
N ARG A 114 -24.33 15.92 3.45
CA ARG A 114 -23.22 14.98 3.69
C ARG A 114 -22.98 14.00 2.53
N ALA A 115 -24.00 13.70 1.73
CA ALA A 115 -23.93 12.69 0.68
C ALA A 115 -22.72 12.84 -0.26
N PRO A 116 -22.38 14.01 -0.81
CA PRO A 116 -21.23 14.17 -1.70
C PRO A 116 -19.88 13.81 -1.05
N TYR A 117 -19.78 13.96 0.26
CA TYR A 117 -18.56 13.62 1.00
C TYR A 117 -18.48 12.14 1.36
N THR A 118 -19.63 11.48 1.48
CA THR A 118 -19.69 10.02 1.60
C THR A 118 -19.17 9.36 0.33
N ASP A 119 -19.58 9.85 -0.83
CA ASP A 119 -19.10 9.38 -2.13
C ASP A 119 -17.59 9.63 -2.29
N LYS A 120 -17.10 10.82 -1.92
CA LYS A 120 -15.66 11.13 -1.88
C LYS A 120 -14.88 10.17 -0.96
N LEU A 121 -15.46 9.80 0.17
CA LEU A 121 -14.84 8.87 1.12
C LEU A 121 -14.70 7.47 0.51
N GLU A 122 -15.72 6.97 -0.16
CA GLU A 122 -15.67 5.69 -0.86
C GLU A 122 -14.67 5.73 -2.02
N GLU A 123 -14.65 6.80 -2.79
CA GLU A 123 -13.68 6.98 -3.87
C GLU A 123 -12.24 6.99 -3.34
N ALA A 124 -11.97 7.71 -2.24
CA ALA A 124 -10.66 7.75 -1.60
C ALA A 124 -10.25 6.36 -1.07
N ARG A 125 -11.18 5.62 -0.46
CA ARG A 125 -10.94 4.24 0.00
C ARG A 125 -10.58 3.32 -1.16
N ASN A 126 -11.38 3.35 -2.22
CA ASN A 126 -11.15 2.52 -3.40
C ASN A 126 -9.79 2.82 -4.04
N LYS A 127 -9.42 4.09 -4.20
CA LYS A 127 -8.10 4.49 -4.70
C LYS A 127 -6.95 3.94 -3.86
N ILE A 128 -7.09 3.96 -2.54
CA ILE A 128 -6.06 3.45 -1.64
C ILE A 128 -5.96 1.93 -1.69
N GLN A 129 -7.10 1.23 -1.77
CA GLN A 129 -7.14 -0.23 -1.79
C GLN A 129 -6.54 -0.84 -3.07
N ILE A 130 -6.70 -0.16 -4.21
CA ILE A 130 -6.15 -0.63 -5.49
C ILE A 130 -4.74 -0.12 -5.77
N ALA A 131 -4.24 0.83 -4.97
CA ALA A 131 -2.91 1.38 -5.16
C ALA A 131 -1.84 0.34 -4.79
N THR A 132 -0.80 0.25 -5.61
CA THR A 132 0.39 -0.54 -5.33
C THR A 132 1.57 0.36 -5.00
N ALA A 133 2.51 -0.17 -4.24
CA ALA A 133 3.70 0.57 -3.83
C ALA A 133 4.93 0.08 -4.58
N TRP A 134 5.78 1.00 -4.99
CA TRP A 134 6.94 0.71 -5.82
C TRP A 134 8.18 1.45 -5.32
N ARG A 135 9.33 0.83 -5.49
CA ARG A 135 10.63 1.44 -5.25
C ARG A 135 11.41 1.49 -6.55
N VAL A 136 11.89 2.66 -6.89
CA VAL A 136 12.83 2.86 -7.99
C VAL A 136 14.24 2.83 -7.40
N GLU A 137 15.02 1.88 -7.87
CA GLU A 137 16.43 1.76 -7.56
C GLU A 137 17.22 1.77 -8.87
N GLY A 138 18.53 1.98 -8.81
CA GLY A 138 19.30 1.87 -10.01
C GLY A 138 20.80 2.01 -9.80
N THR A 139 21.51 1.68 -10.88
CA THR A 139 22.96 1.83 -10.99
C THR A 139 23.24 2.61 -12.24
N LEU A 140 23.99 3.69 -12.09
CA LEU A 140 24.49 4.53 -13.18
C LEU A 140 25.98 4.25 -13.35
N ARG A 141 26.45 4.05 -14.57
CA ARG A 141 27.86 3.70 -14.83
C ARG A 141 28.82 4.83 -14.48
N GLU A 142 28.48 6.05 -14.91
CA GLU A 142 29.38 7.20 -14.81
C GLU A 142 28.93 8.25 -13.79
N PHE A 143 27.81 8.01 -13.12
CA PHE A 143 27.24 8.95 -12.17
C PHE A 143 27.16 8.35 -10.75
N ALA A 144 27.12 9.22 -9.76
CA ALA A 144 26.88 8.80 -8.39
C ALA A 144 25.54 8.09 -8.25
N LYS A 145 25.47 7.10 -7.35
CA LYS A 145 24.21 6.43 -7.03
C LYS A 145 23.20 7.46 -6.51
N PHE A 146 21.99 7.40 -7.03
CA PHE A 146 20.86 8.10 -6.43
C PHE A 146 20.24 7.28 -5.30
N LYS A 147 19.60 7.97 -4.37
CA LYS A 147 18.86 7.30 -3.29
C LYS A 147 17.61 6.62 -3.88
N PRO A 148 17.22 5.42 -3.38
CA PRO A 148 15.97 4.82 -3.78
C PRO A 148 14.79 5.77 -3.62
N VAL A 149 13.89 5.77 -4.59
CA VAL A 149 12.71 6.62 -4.62
C VAL A 149 11.48 5.73 -4.47
N ASN A 150 10.68 5.99 -3.45
CA ASN A 150 9.43 5.25 -3.23
C ASN A 150 8.25 6.00 -3.86
N MET A 151 7.36 5.23 -4.46
CA MET A 151 6.20 5.75 -5.17
C MET A 151 4.96 4.89 -4.93
N TRP A 152 3.81 5.53 -5.03
CA TRP A 152 2.51 4.87 -5.11
C TRP A 152 2.05 4.85 -6.57
N PHE A 153 1.56 3.72 -7.03
CA PHE A 153 0.90 3.62 -8.32
C PHE A 153 -0.62 3.56 -8.12
N SER A 154 -1.29 4.62 -8.55
CA SER A 154 -2.76 4.67 -8.70
C SER A 154 -3.04 4.89 -10.17
N TYR A 155 -3.48 3.82 -10.85
CA TYR A 155 -3.65 3.83 -12.30
C TYR A 155 -4.29 5.13 -12.81
N PRO A 156 -3.71 5.78 -13.83
CA PRO A 156 -2.51 5.39 -14.59
C PRO A 156 -1.21 6.10 -14.14
N VAL A 157 -1.17 6.67 -12.95
CA VAL A 157 -0.10 7.60 -12.53
C VAL A 157 0.68 7.06 -11.34
N HIS A 158 2.01 7.21 -11.40
CA HIS A 158 2.90 7.07 -10.25
C HIS A 158 3.05 8.41 -9.54
N THR A 159 2.87 8.41 -8.23
CA THR A 159 3.08 9.60 -7.38
C THR A 159 4.17 9.32 -6.35
N LEU A 160 5.00 10.31 -6.07
CA LEU A 160 6.03 10.19 -5.03
C LEU A 160 5.38 9.93 -3.66
N ASP A 161 6.05 9.14 -2.84
CA ASP A 161 5.69 8.99 -1.43
C ASP A 161 6.19 10.20 -0.63
N GLU A 162 5.42 11.29 -0.66
CA GLU A 162 5.74 12.53 0.07
C GLU A 162 5.67 12.36 1.58
N THR A 163 4.92 11.37 2.05
CA THR A 163 4.76 11.08 3.48
C THR A 163 5.91 10.28 4.06
N GLY A 164 6.69 9.62 3.21
CA GLY A 164 7.82 8.78 3.61
C GLY A 164 7.41 7.45 4.25
N VAL A 165 6.13 7.09 4.23
CA VAL A 165 5.62 5.86 4.87
C VAL A 165 6.16 4.58 4.23
N LEU A 166 6.62 4.64 2.97
CA LEU A 166 7.24 3.52 2.29
C LEU A 166 8.76 3.40 2.58
N ALA A 167 9.35 4.38 3.27
CA ALA A 167 10.80 4.38 3.53
C ALA A 167 11.23 3.19 4.41
N ASP A 168 10.39 2.83 5.37
CA ASP A 168 10.66 1.77 6.33
C ASP A 168 10.31 0.36 5.81
N ILE A 169 9.71 0.26 4.62
CA ILE A 169 9.42 -1.05 4.02
C ILE A 169 10.72 -1.68 3.55
N GLN A 170 11.10 -2.76 4.20
CA GLN A 170 12.23 -3.59 3.79
C GLN A 170 11.75 -4.63 2.77
N LEU A 171 12.52 -4.81 1.71
CA LEU A 171 12.29 -5.91 0.79
C LEU A 171 12.48 -7.24 1.52
N GLU A 172 11.70 -8.28 1.16
CA GLU A 172 11.68 -9.55 1.90
C GLU A 172 13.06 -10.17 2.14
N ASP A 173 13.98 -10.00 1.18
CA ASP A 173 15.31 -10.58 1.27
C ASP A 173 16.28 -9.78 2.18
N ASP A 174 15.98 -8.52 2.41
CA ASP A 174 16.78 -7.67 3.31
C ASP A 174 16.42 -7.88 4.79
N LYS A 175 15.32 -8.59 5.05
CA LYS A 175 14.89 -8.88 6.42
C LYS A 175 15.80 -9.93 7.05
N PRO A 176 16.35 -9.69 8.24
CA PRO A 176 17.08 -10.69 9.00
C PRO A 176 16.25 -11.97 9.20
N GLY A 177 16.90 -13.13 9.21
CA GLY A 177 16.20 -14.43 9.31
C GLY A 177 15.26 -14.54 10.52
N TRP A 178 15.57 -13.88 11.64
CA TRP A 178 14.71 -13.84 12.83
C TRP A 178 13.42 -13.02 12.60
N MET A 179 13.47 -11.95 11.75
CA MET A 179 12.29 -11.20 11.36
C MET A 179 11.36 -12.03 10.46
N LYS A 180 11.93 -12.72 9.47
CA LYS A 180 11.17 -13.65 8.60
C LYS A 180 10.48 -14.72 9.44
N ALA A 181 11.17 -15.33 10.39
CA ALA A 181 10.60 -16.33 11.30
C ALA A 181 9.47 -15.75 12.18
N LYS A 182 9.59 -14.50 12.64
CA LYS A 182 8.55 -13.82 13.42
C LYS A 182 7.32 -13.51 12.59
N GLU A 183 7.49 -13.06 11.35
CA GLU A 183 6.38 -12.78 10.42
C GLU A 183 5.62 -14.06 10.06
N ILE A 184 6.34 -15.15 9.75
CA ILE A 184 5.74 -16.47 9.48
C ILE A 184 4.92 -16.93 10.70
N ARG A 185 5.47 -16.82 11.90
CA ARG A 185 4.74 -17.19 13.14
C ARG A 185 3.49 -16.32 13.34
N LYS A 186 3.57 -15.01 13.04
CA LYS A 186 2.44 -14.09 13.15
C LYS A 186 1.35 -14.41 12.11
N LYS A 187 1.75 -14.76 10.88
CA LYS A 187 0.86 -15.17 9.81
C LYS A 187 0.13 -16.47 10.16
N ASN A 188 0.88 -17.50 10.55
CA ASN A 188 0.31 -18.78 10.96
C ASN A 188 -0.64 -18.62 12.16
N ALA A 189 -0.30 -17.78 13.14
CA ALA A 189 -1.18 -17.52 14.29
C ALA A 189 -2.47 -16.77 13.91
N LYS A 190 -2.44 -15.92 12.89
CA LYS A 190 -3.65 -15.29 12.34
C LYS A 190 -4.52 -16.30 11.58
N GLU A 191 -3.90 -17.15 10.78
CA GLU A 191 -4.58 -18.22 10.04
C GLU A 191 -5.23 -19.23 10.99
N ASP A 192 -4.51 -19.67 12.03
CA ASP A 192 -5.04 -20.55 13.07
C ASP A 192 -6.25 -19.95 13.81
N LYS A 193 -6.19 -18.64 14.11
CA LYS A 193 -7.33 -17.95 14.72
C LYS A 193 -8.54 -17.88 13.79
N LYS A 194 -8.30 -17.61 12.50
CA LYS A 194 -9.35 -17.56 11.49
C LYS A 194 -9.99 -18.94 11.31
N GLN A 195 -9.15 -19.98 11.26
CA GLN A 195 -9.63 -21.37 11.16
C GLN A 195 -10.49 -21.77 12.37
N LYS A 196 -10.02 -21.47 13.59
CA LYS A 196 -10.80 -21.73 14.81
C LYS A 196 -12.13 -20.98 14.85
N LEU A 197 -12.18 -19.76 14.29
CA LEU A 197 -13.43 -19.01 14.20
C LEU A 197 -14.43 -19.70 13.26
N ILE A 198 -13.95 -20.15 12.10
CA ILE A 198 -14.77 -20.91 11.14
C ILE A 198 -15.28 -22.22 11.76
N GLU A 199 -14.39 -22.97 12.41
CA GLU A 199 -14.77 -24.23 13.11
C GLU A 199 -15.80 -23.98 14.23
N PHE A 200 -15.68 -22.85 14.93
CA PHE A 200 -16.63 -22.45 15.96
C PHE A 200 -18.02 -22.08 15.37
N ASP A 201 -18.01 -21.31 14.27
CA ASP A 201 -19.24 -20.93 13.58
C ASP A 201 -19.96 -22.17 12.98
N GLU A 202 -19.19 -23.07 12.36
CA GLU A 202 -19.73 -24.37 11.87
C GLU A 202 -20.26 -25.25 13.00
N ALA A 203 -19.63 -25.25 14.17
CA ALA A 203 -20.08 -25.97 15.33
C ALA A 203 -21.40 -25.38 15.88
N ILE A 204 -21.58 -24.07 15.86
CA ILE A 204 -22.84 -23.42 16.23
C ILE A 204 -23.94 -23.74 15.23
N GLU A 205 -23.68 -23.70 13.93
CA GLU A 205 -24.67 -24.03 12.90
C GLU A 205 -25.09 -25.50 12.96
N ASN A 206 -24.16 -26.40 13.30
CA ASN A 206 -24.45 -27.84 13.46
C ASN A 206 -25.01 -28.20 14.84
N ALA A 207 -24.94 -27.30 15.82
CA ALA A 207 -25.62 -27.50 17.10
C ALA A 207 -27.13 -27.38 16.89
N ASN A 208 -27.78 -28.49 16.75
CA ASN A 208 -29.25 -28.59 16.80
C ASN A 208 -29.68 -28.10 18.18
N PHE A 209 -30.07 -26.87 18.31
CA PHE A 209 -30.82 -26.39 19.46
C PHE A 209 -32.19 -27.02 19.36
N GLY A 210 -32.32 -28.22 19.96
CA GLY A 210 -33.61 -28.92 20.06
C GLY A 210 -34.64 -27.97 20.63
N GLU A 211 -35.85 -28.01 20.07
CA GLU A 211 -36.99 -27.27 20.58
C GLU A 211 -37.12 -27.53 22.11
N PRO A 212 -37.37 -26.48 22.89
CA PRO A 212 -37.61 -26.65 24.31
C PRO A 212 -38.78 -27.62 24.49
N PRO A 213 -38.72 -28.57 25.47
CA PRO A 213 -39.79 -29.53 25.69
C PRO A 213 -41.11 -28.77 25.90
N SER A 214 -42.13 -29.11 25.11
CA SER A 214 -43.46 -28.58 25.26
C SER A 214 -43.92 -28.88 26.67
N LYS A 215 -44.36 -27.86 27.40
CA LYS A 215 -45.06 -28.04 28.68
C LYS A 215 -46.42 -28.61 28.34
N GLU A 216 -46.55 -29.88 28.41
CA GLU A 216 -47.82 -30.57 28.60
C GLU A 216 -47.82 -31.14 30.00
N ASP A 217 -48.81 -30.62 30.81
CA ASP A 217 -49.42 -31.07 32.06
C ASP A 217 -48.54 -31.46 33.25
#